data_3ba4e26168f6f60ac244ab9f04fd7c53
#
_entry.id   3ba4e26168f6f60ac244ab9f04fd7c53
#
_cell.length_a   1.000
_cell.length_b   1.000
_cell.length_c   1.000
_cell.angle_alpha   90.00
_cell.angle_beta   90.00
_cell.angle_gamma   90.00
#
_symmetry.space_group_name_H-M   'P 1'
#
loop_
_entity.id
_entity.type
_entity.pdbx_description
1 polymer ?
#
loop_
_entity_poly.entity_id
_entity_poly.type
_entity_poly.pdbx_seq_one_letter_code
_entity_poly.pdbx_strand_id
1 'polypeptide(L)'
;MGLLFFVIPEPAERAVIATERLDIAVLAFRSSSSWSGVQETVRGRIETGLVNQSGIHVFSRTQLDALLVEQSLSATGLLDPATAVRIGSLTGVSKLVTGSVYAVDTSAEATTACAKWENGACVQTVPATTYAAKISAQVEVIDARTGQIEQAMDVDGSDSTTVLQGTLFGGFDSLLADSASEIATEVAGNVTSSYTREIRYGLYEDVETKRNGYVGKNETRRFAAGSDVRLVLHYTRVRDGDLFDLDWTGPSGESIRHVEDVVSNGDWSLETLDSQTLAPGRYVVTGTLNGIVAFQEPFTLV
;
A
#
# COMPACT_ATOMS: atom_id res chain seq x y z
N MET A 1 -34.81 -3.95 31.81
CA MET A 1 -34.48 -5.23 31.19
C MET A 1 -33.36 -4.94 30.17
N GLY A 2 -32.12 -5.01 30.65
CA GLY A 2 -30.92 -4.65 29.88
C GLY A 2 -30.54 -5.83 28.96
N LEU A 3 -30.48 -5.59 27.64
CA LEU A 3 -29.86 -6.54 26.72
C LEU A 3 -28.34 -6.53 27.00
N LEU A 4 -27.83 -7.60 27.57
CA LEU A 4 -26.40 -7.90 27.53
C LEU A 4 -26.04 -8.29 26.08
N PHE A 5 -25.36 -7.41 25.38
CA PHE A 5 -24.64 -7.78 24.18
C PHE A 5 -23.43 -8.63 24.60
N PHE A 6 -23.53 -9.94 24.47
CA PHE A 6 -22.37 -10.80 24.46
C PHE A 6 -21.58 -10.48 23.19
N VAL A 7 -20.50 -9.73 23.35
CA VAL A 7 -19.44 -9.67 22.34
C VAL A 7 -18.80 -11.06 22.35
N ILE A 8 -19.16 -11.90 21.41
CA ILE A 8 -18.43 -13.15 21.15
C ILE A 8 -17.05 -12.67 20.65
N PRO A 9 -15.94 -13.02 21.32
CA PRO A 9 -14.63 -12.70 20.79
C PRO A 9 -14.53 -13.36 19.40
N GLU A 10 -14.25 -12.56 18.39
CA GLU A 10 -13.88 -13.11 17.08
C GLU A 10 -12.69 -14.05 17.31
N PRO A 11 -12.74 -15.29 16.73
CA PRO A 11 -11.58 -16.17 16.80
C PRO A 11 -10.38 -15.40 16.24
N ALA A 12 -9.21 -15.61 16.83
CA ALA A 12 -7.98 -14.92 16.45
C ALA A 12 -7.55 -15.37 15.04
N GLU A 13 -8.26 -14.86 14.04
CA GLU A 13 -7.90 -15.04 12.63
C GLU A 13 -6.53 -14.41 12.39
N ARG A 14 -5.62 -15.18 11.83
CA ARG A 14 -4.31 -14.67 11.46
C ARG A 14 -4.45 -13.83 10.20
N ALA A 15 -4.10 -12.57 10.29
CA ALA A 15 -3.96 -11.71 9.14
C ALA A 15 -2.57 -11.92 8.53
N VAL A 16 -2.52 -12.19 7.24
CA VAL A 16 -1.28 -12.21 6.45
C VAL A 16 -1.36 -11.15 5.39
N ILE A 17 -0.30 -10.39 5.29
CA ILE A 17 -0.14 -9.34 4.30
C ILE A 17 0.77 -9.89 3.21
N ALA A 18 0.21 -10.20 2.03
CA ALA A 18 0.98 -10.47 0.84
C ALA A 18 1.15 -9.14 0.08
N THR A 19 2.37 -8.63 0.00
CA THR A 19 2.68 -7.45 -0.80
C THR A 19 3.24 -7.92 -2.13
N GLU A 20 2.53 -7.60 -3.21
CA GLU A 20 3.05 -7.80 -4.56
C GLU A 20 4.35 -6.99 -4.71
N ARG A 21 5.41 -7.61 -5.24
CA ARG A 21 6.62 -6.88 -5.59
C ARG A 21 6.33 -5.95 -6.75
N LEU A 22 6.50 -4.64 -6.50
CA LEU A 22 6.30 -3.61 -7.50
C LEU A 22 7.64 -3.02 -7.95
N ASP A 23 7.93 -3.17 -9.23
CA ASP A 23 9.02 -2.45 -9.87
C ASP A 23 8.43 -1.19 -10.52
N ILE A 24 8.77 0.00 -10.00
CA ILE A 24 8.19 1.29 -10.34
C ILE A 24 9.23 2.22 -10.95
N ALA A 25 8.86 3.00 -11.96
CA ALA A 25 9.63 4.17 -12.39
C ALA A 25 8.83 5.46 -12.17
N VAL A 26 9.46 6.49 -11.62
CA VAL A 26 8.87 7.82 -11.44
C VAL A 26 9.33 8.72 -12.58
N LEU A 27 8.41 9.08 -13.45
CA LEU A 27 8.65 9.92 -14.62
C LEU A 27 8.70 11.41 -14.25
N ALA A 28 9.05 12.25 -15.21
CA ALA A 28 9.05 13.69 -15.03
C ALA A 28 7.64 14.21 -14.79
N PHE A 29 7.51 15.12 -13.84
CA PHE A 29 6.28 15.85 -13.54
C PHE A 29 6.23 17.14 -14.36
N ARG A 30 5.03 17.55 -14.76
CA ARG A 30 4.78 18.88 -15.32
C ARG A 30 4.54 19.90 -14.22
N SER A 31 4.73 21.17 -14.57
CA SER A 31 4.24 22.27 -13.73
C SER A 31 3.57 23.33 -14.61
N SER A 32 2.41 23.78 -14.19
CA SER A 32 1.77 25.01 -14.68
C SER A 32 2.03 26.20 -13.74
N SER A 33 2.73 25.94 -12.61
CA SER A 33 3.09 26.95 -11.64
C SER A 33 4.26 27.81 -12.10
N SER A 34 4.27 29.07 -11.65
CA SER A 34 5.41 29.99 -11.83
C SER A 34 6.62 29.67 -10.96
N TRP A 35 6.50 28.78 -9.98
CA TRP A 35 7.60 28.34 -9.11
C TRP A 35 8.51 27.36 -9.85
N SER A 36 9.71 27.82 -10.16
CA SER A 36 10.71 27.02 -10.89
C SER A 36 11.19 25.84 -10.04
N GLY A 37 11.15 24.62 -10.63
CA GLY A 37 11.71 23.42 -10.02
C GLY A 37 10.82 22.71 -9.01
N VAL A 38 9.63 23.22 -8.68
CA VAL A 38 8.71 22.59 -7.71
C VAL A 38 8.31 21.19 -8.15
N GLN A 39 8.07 20.97 -9.44
CA GLN A 39 7.73 19.65 -10.00
C GLN A 39 8.85 18.62 -9.79
N GLU A 40 10.11 19.05 -9.85
CA GLU A 40 11.26 18.18 -9.59
C GLU A 40 11.40 17.86 -8.10
N THR A 41 11.07 18.82 -7.23
CA THR A 41 11.02 18.60 -5.78
C THR A 41 9.94 17.58 -5.43
N VAL A 42 8.71 17.74 -5.96
CA VAL A 42 7.60 16.78 -5.76
C VAL A 42 7.99 15.39 -6.29
N ARG A 43 8.51 15.30 -7.52
CA ARG A 43 8.99 14.04 -8.10
C ARG A 43 10.01 13.35 -7.20
N GLY A 44 11.05 14.06 -6.78
CA GLY A 44 12.11 13.50 -5.95
C GLY A 44 11.64 13.05 -4.57
N ARG A 45 10.66 13.75 -3.97
CA ARG A 45 10.05 13.35 -2.70
C ARG A 45 9.19 12.10 -2.86
N ILE A 46 8.40 12.00 -3.93
CA ILE A 46 7.60 10.79 -4.26
C ILE A 46 8.54 9.59 -4.49
N GLU A 47 9.62 9.75 -5.25
CA GLU A 47 10.62 8.71 -5.46
C GLU A 47 11.18 8.21 -4.12
N THR A 48 11.57 9.13 -3.25
CA THR A 48 12.07 8.80 -1.90
C THR A 48 11.01 8.12 -1.05
N GLY A 49 9.77 8.61 -1.08
CA GLY A 49 8.65 8.01 -0.34
C GLY A 49 8.38 6.57 -0.76
N LEU A 50 8.41 6.30 -2.06
CA LEU A 50 8.21 4.95 -2.62
C LEU A 50 9.37 4.00 -2.29
N VAL A 51 10.63 4.45 -2.37
CA VAL A 51 11.81 3.62 -2.01
C VAL A 51 11.74 3.13 -0.56
N ASN A 52 11.16 3.94 0.33
CA ASN A 52 11.04 3.59 1.76
C ASN A 52 9.88 2.61 2.05
N GLN A 53 9.08 2.23 1.05
CA GLN A 53 8.00 1.26 1.25
C GLN A 53 8.49 -0.18 1.02
N SER A 54 8.05 -1.11 1.88
CA SER A 54 8.36 -2.52 1.71
C SER A 54 7.66 -3.08 0.46
N GLY A 55 8.37 -3.91 -0.31
CA GLY A 55 7.84 -4.53 -1.53
C GLY A 55 7.89 -3.63 -2.77
N ILE A 56 8.30 -2.37 -2.64
CA ILE A 56 8.48 -1.46 -3.77
C ILE A 56 9.96 -1.34 -4.14
N HIS A 57 10.26 -1.52 -5.41
CA HIS A 57 11.57 -1.29 -6.01
C HIS A 57 11.45 -0.15 -7.01
N VAL A 58 12.17 0.94 -6.78
CA VAL A 58 12.13 2.11 -7.65
C VAL A 58 13.32 2.05 -8.62
N PHE A 59 13.02 2.13 -9.93
CA PHE A 59 14.02 2.20 -10.98
C PHE A 59 14.75 3.55 -10.91
N SER A 60 16.08 3.52 -10.98
CA SER A 60 16.90 4.71 -10.82
C SER A 60 16.56 5.78 -11.86
N ARG A 61 16.24 7.00 -11.35
CA ARG A 61 15.96 8.19 -12.17
C ARG A 61 17.07 8.47 -13.20
N THR A 62 18.32 8.44 -12.79
CA THR A 62 19.46 8.74 -13.67
C THR A 62 19.54 7.74 -14.82
N GLN A 63 19.29 6.46 -14.56
CA GLN A 63 19.27 5.42 -15.58
C GLN A 63 18.07 5.56 -16.50
N LEU A 64 16.91 5.91 -15.93
CA LEU A 64 15.68 6.15 -16.70
C LEU A 64 15.85 7.33 -17.65
N ASP A 65 16.31 8.48 -17.17
CA ASP A 65 16.50 9.69 -17.97
C ASP A 65 17.52 9.45 -19.11
N ALA A 66 18.63 8.75 -18.83
CA ALA A 66 19.60 8.36 -19.83
C ALA A 66 19.01 7.45 -20.92
N LEU A 67 18.22 6.46 -20.52
CA LEU A 67 17.56 5.53 -21.45
C LEU A 67 16.52 6.23 -22.32
N LEU A 68 15.74 7.15 -21.75
CA LEU A 68 14.75 7.94 -22.49
C LEU A 68 15.40 8.81 -23.55
N VAL A 69 16.51 9.46 -23.21
CA VAL A 69 17.31 10.27 -24.17
C VAL A 69 17.86 9.40 -25.28
N GLU A 70 18.46 8.24 -24.98
CA GLU A 70 19.02 7.31 -25.96
C GLU A 70 17.95 6.81 -26.93
N GLN A 71 16.75 6.54 -26.44
CA GLN A 71 15.62 6.04 -27.23
C GLN A 71 14.81 7.15 -27.90
N SER A 72 15.22 8.42 -27.76
CA SER A 72 14.50 9.59 -28.28
C SER A 72 13.03 9.63 -27.79
N LEU A 73 12.78 9.14 -26.57
CA LEU A 73 11.48 9.14 -25.94
C LEU A 73 11.31 10.38 -25.06
N SER A 74 10.17 11.01 -25.17
CA SER A 74 9.78 12.09 -24.26
C SER A 74 8.78 11.56 -23.25
N ALA A 75 9.16 11.59 -21.98
CA ALA A 75 8.29 11.18 -20.85
C ALA A 75 7.82 12.39 -20.04
N THR A 76 7.67 13.55 -20.70
CA THR A 76 7.18 14.76 -20.06
C THR A 76 5.67 14.90 -20.23
N GLY A 77 4.94 14.67 -19.18
CA GLY A 77 3.53 14.95 -19.10
C GLY A 77 2.61 13.82 -19.58
N LEU A 78 1.52 14.11 -20.31
CA LEU A 78 0.59 13.08 -20.78
C LEU A 78 1.35 12.01 -21.57
N LEU A 79 1.50 10.87 -20.93
CA LEU A 79 2.14 9.72 -21.54
C LEU A 79 1.08 8.99 -22.36
N ASP A 80 1.28 8.87 -23.68
CA ASP A 80 0.41 8.00 -24.47
C ASP A 80 0.65 6.51 -24.10
N PRO A 81 -0.39 5.66 -24.23
CA PRO A 81 -0.28 4.26 -23.82
C PRO A 81 0.87 3.50 -24.50
N ALA A 82 1.16 3.79 -25.77
CA ALA A 82 2.21 3.10 -26.52
C ALA A 82 3.60 3.46 -25.98
N THR A 83 3.81 4.72 -25.62
CA THR A 83 5.06 5.18 -24.98
C THR A 83 5.22 4.57 -23.59
N ALA A 84 4.13 4.48 -22.79
CA ALA A 84 4.16 3.81 -21.49
C ALA A 84 4.59 2.34 -21.61
N VAL A 85 3.98 1.60 -22.52
CA VAL A 85 4.33 0.19 -22.79
C VAL A 85 5.79 0.05 -23.25
N ARG A 86 6.27 0.96 -24.08
CA ARG A 86 7.66 0.95 -24.54
C ARG A 86 8.65 1.20 -23.39
N ILE A 87 8.36 2.15 -22.50
CA ILE A 87 9.18 2.40 -21.31
C ILE A 87 9.19 1.17 -20.42
N GLY A 88 8.04 0.57 -20.12
CA GLY A 88 7.93 -0.66 -19.34
C GLY A 88 8.73 -1.81 -19.92
N SER A 89 8.65 -2.02 -21.24
CA SER A 89 9.41 -3.06 -21.93
C SER A 89 10.93 -2.85 -21.89
N LEU A 90 11.39 -1.60 -21.91
CA LEU A 90 12.82 -1.27 -21.87
C LEU A 90 13.41 -1.34 -20.47
N THR A 91 12.64 -0.99 -19.46
CA THR A 91 13.10 -0.91 -18.06
C THR A 91 12.76 -2.14 -17.24
N GLY A 92 11.78 -2.94 -17.66
CA GLY A 92 11.24 -4.07 -16.91
C GLY A 92 10.35 -3.67 -15.73
N VAL A 93 10.00 -2.36 -15.61
CA VAL A 93 9.10 -1.92 -14.52
C VAL A 93 7.65 -2.32 -14.81
N SER A 94 6.90 -2.60 -13.75
CA SER A 94 5.49 -2.94 -13.83
C SER A 94 4.58 -1.71 -13.82
N LYS A 95 5.02 -0.62 -13.17
CA LYS A 95 4.24 0.60 -12.99
C LYS A 95 5.06 1.85 -13.29
N LEU A 96 4.39 2.85 -13.85
CA LEU A 96 4.93 4.18 -14.08
C LEU A 96 4.13 5.17 -13.23
N VAL A 97 4.83 6.04 -12.49
CA VAL A 97 4.21 7.12 -11.73
C VAL A 97 4.56 8.43 -12.42
N THR A 98 3.57 9.23 -12.75
CA THR A 98 3.72 10.54 -13.38
C THR A 98 2.70 11.52 -12.79
N GLY A 99 2.80 12.81 -13.15
CA GLY A 99 1.82 13.77 -12.68
C GLY A 99 2.10 15.20 -13.11
N SER A 100 1.29 16.10 -12.56
CA SER A 100 1.41 17.53 -12.78
C SER A 100 1.18 18.31 -11.48
N VAL A 101 2.03 19.31 -11.22
CA VAL A 101 1.79 20.34 -10.21
C VAL A 101 0.99 21.45 -10.87
N TYR A 102 -0.24 21.65 -10.44
CA TYR A 102 -1.14 22.64 -11.06
C TYR A 102 -1.34 23.90 -10.24
N ALA A 103 -1.07 23.86 -8.92
CA ALA A 103 -1.09 25.07 -8.08
C ALA A 103 0.06 25.05 -7.04
N VAL A 104 0.57 26.23 -6.79
CA VAL A 104 1.51 26.51 -5.69
C VAL A 104 1.11 27.87 -5.12
N ASP A 105 0.64 27.84 -3.88
CA ASP A 105 0.21 29.01 -3.15
C ASP A 105 1.16 29.31 -2.00
N THR A 106 1.49 30.58 -1.79
CA THR A 106 2.29 31.02 -0.66
C THR A 106 1.60 32.22 -0.01
N SER A 107 1.65 32.29 1.31
CA SER A 107 1.10 33.41 2.06
C SER A 107 2.02 33.87 3.19
N ALA A 108 1.84 35.10 3.61
CA ALA A 108 2.50 35.70 4.77
C ALA A 108 1.45 36.52 5.54
N GLU A 109 1.11 36.07 6.74
CA GLU A 109 0.07 36.68 7.55
C GLU A 109 0.64 37.20 8.88
N ALA A 110 0.32 38.44 9.21
CA ALA A 110 0.68 39.03 10.49
C ALA A 110 -0.09 38.33 11.62
N THR A 111 0.64 37.93 12.66
CA THR A 111 0.10 37.22 13.82
C THR A 111 0.82 37.64 15.09
N THR A 112 0.56 36.95 16.17
CA THR A 112 1.34 37.05 17.42
C THR A 112 1.80 35.67 17.85
N ALA A 113 3.02 35.57 18.36
CA ALA A 113 3.54 34.34 18.92
C ALA A 113 3.86 34.50 20.41
N CYS A 114 3.88 33.38 21.13
CA CYS A 114 4.19 33.39 22.53
C CYS A 114 5.71 33.53 22.73
N ALA A 115 6.12 34.60 23.42
CA ALA A 115 7.51 34.83 23.79
C ALA A 115 7.87 34.29 25.18
N LYS A 116 6.88 34.09 26.05
CA LYS A 116 7.10 33.57 27.42
C LYS A 116 5.98 32.66 27.86
N TRP A 117 6.36 31.47 28.33
CA TRP A 117 5.44 30.48 28.90
C TRP A 117 5.66 30.36 30.41
N GLU A 118 4.59 30.35 31.19
CA GLU A 118 4.59 30.04 32.63
C GLU A 118 3.48 29.05 32.92
N ASN A 119 3.79 27.95 33.62
CA ASN A 119 2.86 26.89 34.00
C ASN A 119 1.96 26.36 32.84
N GLY A 120 2.51 26.29 31.62
CA GLY A 120 1.78 25.84 30.45
C GLY A 120 0.87 26.88 29.80
N ALA A 121 0.83 28.12 30.30
CA ALA A 121 0.10 29.24 29.70
C ALA A 121 1.05 30.26 29.10
N CYS A 122 0.66 30.83 27.98
CA CYS A 122 1.40 31.96 27.38
C CYS A 122 1.11 33.22 28.18
N VAL A 123 2.16 33.82 28.77
CA VAL A 123 2.05 35.05 29.59
C VAL A 123 2.54 36.31 28.88
N GLN A 124 3.21 36.15 27.76
CA GLN A 124 3.67 37.27 26.94
C GLN A 124 3.65 36.89 25.44
N THR A 125 2.98 37.68 24.64
CA THR A 125 2.97 37.57 23.17
C THR A 125 3.78 38.71 22.55
N VAL A 126 4.35 38.42 21.38
CA VAL A 126 5.06 39.37 20.54
C VAL A 126 4.56 39.31 19.11
N PRO A 127 4.66 40.39 18.33
CA PRO A 127 4.34 40.37 16.93
C PRO A 127 5.15 39.31 16.18
N ALA A 128 4.50 38.62 15.27
CA ALA A 128 5.09 37.56 14.45
C ALA A 128 4.44 37.56 13.06
N THR A 129 5.01 36.81 12.13
CA THR A 129 4.43 36.57 10.81
C THR A 129 4.41 35.06 10.58
N THR A 130 3.25 34.51 10.21
CA THR A 130 3.12 33.13 9.75
C THR A 130 3.28 33.11 8.24
N TYR A 131 4.26 32.34 7.77
CA TYR A 131 4.47 32.04 6.37
C TYR A 131 3.93 30.64 6.10
N ALA A 132 3.16 30.47 5.06
CA ALA A 132 2.59 29.18 4.66
C ALA A 132 2.82 28.93 3.17
N ALA A 133 3.01 27.67 2.83
CA ALA A 133 3.09 27.18 1.45
C ALA A 133 2.13 26.01 1.29
N LYS A 134 1.52 25.92 0.10
CA LYS A 134 0.66 24.81 -0.31
C LYS A 134 0.99 24.43 -1.75
N ILE A 135 1.10 23.12 -2.01
CA ILE A 135 1.25 22.54 -3.34
C ILE A 135 0.04 21.68 -3.62
N SER A 136 -0.54 21.82 -4.81
CA SER A 136 -1.59 20.92 -5.31
C SER A 136 -1.10 20.23 -6.57
N ALA A 137 -1.23 18.90 -6.60
CA ALA A 137 -0.75 18.08 -7.69
C ALA A 137 -1.73 16.96 -8.04
N GLN A 138 -1.74 16.57 -9.31
CA GLN A 138 -2.37 15.34 -9.77
C GLN A 138 -1.27 14.32 -10.02
N VAL A 139 -1.48 13.09 -9.52
CA VAL A 139 -0.55 11.97 -9.69
C VAL A 139 -1.29 10.79 -10.31
N GLU A 140 -0.68 10.17 -11.29
CA GLU A 140 -1.23 9.02 -12.02
C GLU A 140 -0.27 7.82 -11.89
N VAL A 141 -0.86 6.64 -11.67
CA VAL A 141 -0.17 5.36 -11.73
C VAL A 141 -0.66 4.61 -12.96
N ILE A 142 0.26 4.29 -13.85
CA ILE A 142 0.01 3.68 -15.15
C ILE A 142 0.58 2.26 -15.14
N ASP A 143 -0.20 1.29 -15.59
CA ASP A 143 0.31 -0.05 -15.85
C ASP A 143 1.26 -0.01 -17.07
N ALA A 144 2.52 -0.35 -16.84
CA ALA A 144 3.56 -0.25 -17.87
C ALA A 144 3.43 -1.32 -18.97
N ARG A 145 2.60 -2.33 -18.78
CA ARG A 145 2.34 -3.40 -19.76
C ARG A 145 1.20 -3.04 -20.71
N THR A 146 0.18 -2.33 -20.21
CA THR A 146 -1.02 -1.99 -21.01
C THR A 146 -1.08 -0.52 -21.40
N GLY A 147 -0.35 0.35 -20.68
CA GLY A 147 -0.42 1.80 -20.81
C GLY A 147 -1.69 2.41 -20.22
N GLN A 148 -2.47 1.65 -19.46
CA GLN A 148 -3.70 2.13 -18.84
C GLN A 148 -3.42 2.80 -17.49
N ILE A 149 -4.14 3.89 -17.21
CA ILE A 149 -4.13 4.51 -15.89
C ILE A 149 -4.93 3.64 -14.94
N GLU A 150 -4.27 3.11 -13.91
CA GLU A 150 -4.91 2.32 -12.86
C GLU A 150 -5.39 3.17 -11.69
N GLN A 151 -4.68 4.27 -11.43
CA GLN A 151 -5.02 5.20 -10.35
C GLN A 151 -4.76 6.64 -10.81
N ALA A 152 -5.62 7.53 -10.39
CA ALA A 152 -5.42 8.98 -10.49
C ALA A 152 -5.78 9.59 -9.14
N MET A 153 -4.91 10.45 -8.61
CA MET A 153 -5.02 11.05 -7.29
C MET A 153 -4.82 12.54 -7.41
N ASP A 154 -5.73 13.32 -6.82
CA ASP A 154 -5.49 14.72 -6.52
C ASP A 154 -4.96 14.80 -5.09
N VAL A 155 -3.79 15.38 -4.91
CA VAL A 155 -3.07 15.43 -3.64
C VAL A 155 -2.63 16.84 -3.33
N ASP A 156 -2.76 17.21 -2.06
CA ASP A 156 -2.34 18.48 -1.52
C ASP A 156 -1.25 18.28 -0.46
N GLY A 157 -0.27 19.16 -0.45
CA GLY A 157 0.68 19.23 0.66
C GLY A 157 0.82 20.67 1.12
N SER A 158 0.93 20.87 2.43
CA SER A 158 1.03 22.18 3.04
C SER A 158 2.00 22.21 4.20
N ASP A 159 2.71 23.31 4.37
CA ASP A 159 3.54 23.56 5.54
C ASP A 159 3.53 25.03 5.92
N SER A 160 3.78 25.34 7.18
CA SER A 160 3.81 26.69 7.68
C SER A 160 4.81 26.89 8.81
N THR A 161 5.37 28.09 8.91
CA THR A 161 6.25 28.49 10.00
C THR A 161 5.90 29.88 10.50
N THR A 162 6.03 30.09 11.81
CA THR A 162 5.83 31.41 12.42
C THR A 162 7.17 31.99 12.85
N VAL A 163 7.47 33.17 12.33
CA VAL A 163 8.72 33.88 12.56
C VAL A 163 8.46 35.16 13.38
N LEU A 164 9.20 35.32 14.46
CA LEU A 164 9.08 36.51 15.33
C LEU A 164 9.55 37.76 14.58
N GLN A 165 8.93 38.90 14.91
CA GLN A 165 9.33 40.19 14.34
C GLN A 165 10.82 40.47 14.62
N GLY A 166 11.57 40.87 13.57
CA GLY A 166 13.00 41.09 13.63
C GLY A 166 13.85 39.87 13.32
N THR A 167 13.27 38.69 13.16
CA THR A 167 13.96 37.49 12.67
C THR A 167 13.83 37.41 11.15
N LEU A 168 14.88 36.99 10.47
CA LEU A 168 14.83 36.79 9.02
C LEU A 168 14.08 35.49 8.66
N PHE A 169 13.14 35.59 7.72
CA PHE A 169 12.56 34.43 7.07
C PHE A 169 13.50 33.91 5.97
N GLY A 170 13.83 32.62 6.02
CA GLY A 170 14.77 31.99 5.08
C GLY A 170 14.23 31.74 3.67
N GLY A 171 12.95 32.08 3.42
CA GLY A 171 12.28 31.84 2.13
C GLY A 171 11.33 30.65 2.14
N PHE A 172 10.56 30.49 1.05
CA PHE A 172 9.54 29.45 0.91
C PHE A 172 10.08 28.07 0.51
N ASP A 173 11.35 27.97 0.12
CA ASP A 173 11.91 26.71 -0.41
C ASP A 173 11.81 25.54 0.59
N SER A 174 12.05 25.79 1.87
CA SER A 174 11.90 24.76 2.92
C SER A 174 10.43 24.35 3.09
N LEU A 175 9.49 25.30 3.14
CA LEU A 175 8.06 25.04 3.27
C LEU A 175 7.55 24.26 2.06
N LEU A 176 7.99 24.60 0.85
CA LEU A 176 7.64 23.86 -0.37
C LEU A 176 8.23 22.44 -0.36
N ALA A 177 9.44 22.26 0.16
CA ALA A 177 10.04 20.91 0.29
C ALA A 177 9.29 20.04 1.30
N ASP A 178 8.80 20.62 2.40
CA ASP A 178 8.02 19.91 3.42
C ASP A 178 6.59 19.62 2.92
N SER A 179 5.95 20.58 2.23
CA SER A 179 4.68 20.35 1.51
C SER A 179 4.80 19.23 0.47
N ALA A 180 5.89 19.17 -0.29
CA ALA A 180 6.13 18.08 -1.23
C ALA A 180 6.37 16.73 -0.53
N SER A 181 6.87 16.72 0.70
CA SER A 181 7.05 15.50 1.51
C SER A 181 5.72 14.96 2.02
N GLU A 182 4.75 15.82 2.32
CA GLU A 182 3.38 15.43 2.66
C GLU A 182 2.73 14.73 1.46
N ILE A 183 2.79 15.33 0.27
CA ILE A 183 2.32 14.71 -0.99
C ILE A 183 2.98 13.33 -1.19
N ALA A 184 4.29 13.24 -1.01
CA ALA A 184 5.02 11.98 -1.19
C ALA A 184 4.55 10.89 -0.22
N THR A 185 4.25 11.25 1.02
CA THR A 185 3.73 10.32 2.03
C THR A 185 2.35 9.80 1.64
N GLU A 186 1.47 10.68 1.19
CA GLU A 186 0.13 10.32 0.74
C GLU A 186 0.18 9.41 -0.51
N VAL A 187 0.96 9.80 -1.53
CA VAL A 187 1.12 9.00 -2.75
C VAL A 187 1.71 7.63 -2.45
N ALA A 188 2.80 7.57 -1.67
CA ALA A 188 3.43 6.31 -1.31
C ALA A 188 2.48 5.39 -0.52
N GLY A 189 1.70 5.94 0.41
CA GLY A 189 0.68 5.22 1.16
C GLY A 189 -0.44 4.66 0.27
N ASN A 190 -0.97 5.48 -0.64
CA ASN A 190 -2.01 5.09 -1.59
C ASN A 190 -1.51 4.01 -2.56
N VAL A 191 -0.33 4.17 -3.14
CA VAL A 191 0.29 3.16 -4.02
C VAL A 191 0.48 1.86 -3.25
N THR A 192 1.10 1.88 -2.07
CA THR A 192 1.35 0.69 -1.27
C THR A 192 0.05 -0.02 -0.90
N SER A 193 -0.96 0.71 -0.42
CA SER A 193 -2.24 0.13 0.00
C SER A 193 -2.98 -0.54 -1.15
N SER A 194 -2.88 0.00 -2.36
CA SER A 194 -3.53 -0.54 -3.55
C SER A 194 -2.94 -1.88 -4.01
N TYR A 195 -1.69 -2.17 -3.64
CA TYR A 195 -1.00 -3.41 -4.01
C TYR A 195 -0.71 -4.32 -2.81
N THR A 196 -1.15 -3.93 -1.62
CA THR A 196 -1.14 -4.78 -0.43
C THR A 196 -2.40 -5.64 -0.42
N ARG A 197 -2.20 -6.94 -0.25
CA ARG A 197 -3.28 -7.92 -0.12
C ARG A 197 -3.32 -8.42 1.32
N GLU A 198 -4.52 -8.58 1.85
CA GLU A 198 -4.72 -9.13 3.19
C GLU A 198 -5.68 -10.32 3.09
N ILE A 199 -5.23 -11.45 3.59
CA ILE A 199 -6.02 -12.66 3.76
C ILE A 199 -5.99 -13.03 5.24
N ARG A 200 -7.15 -13.25 5.82
CA ARG A 200 -7.28 -13.81 7.16
C ARG A 200 -7.61 -15.29 7.05
N TYR A 201 -6.99 -16.11 7.86
CA TYR A 201 -7.19 -17.54 7.81
C TYR A 201 -7.07 -18.20 9.19
N GLY A 202 -7.63 -19.40 9.30
CA GLY A 202 -7.48 -20.24 10.49
C GLY A 202 -7.85 -21.70 10.21
N LEU A 203 -7.23 -22.64 10.95
CA LEU A 203 -7.56 -24.06 10.91
C LEU A 203 -8.44 -24.43 12.09
N TYR A 204 -9.51 -25.16 11.82
CA TYR A 204 -10.57 -25.46 12.79
C TYR A 204 -11.03 -26.91 12.75
N GLU A 205 -11.45 -27.43 13.92
CA GLU A 205 -12.13 -28.75 14.01
C GLU A 205 -13.54 -28.68 13.47
N ASP A 206 -14.23 -27.54 13.68
CA ASP A 206 -15.60 -27.34 13.23
C ASP A 206 -15.80 -25.90 12.72
N VAL A 207 -16.76 -25.73 11.82
CA VAL A 207 -17.09 -24.45 11.21
C VAL A 207 -18.58 -24.28 11.11
N GLU A 208 -19.08 -23.14 11.58
CA GLU A 208 -20.49 -22.77 11.45
C GLU A 208 -20.65 -21.78 10.30
N THR A 209 -21.52 -22.13 9.34
CA THR A 209 -21.89 -21.24 8.24
C THR A 209 -22.83 -20.14 8.75
N LYS A 210 -22.50 -18.90 8.50
CA LYS A 210 -23.31 -17.70 8.78
C LYS A 210 -23.79 -17.06 7.49
N ARG A 211 -24.73 -16.11 7.61
CA ARG A 211 -25.29 -15.40 6.45
C ARG A 211 -24.22 -14.71 5.59
N ASN A 212 -23.14 -14.20 6.22
CA ASN A 212 -22.09 -13.41 5.58
C ASN A 212 -20.69 -14.03 5.77
N GLY A 213 -20.57 -15.36 5.80
CA GLY A 213 -19.26 -16.01 5.92
C GLY A 213 -19.26 -17.24 6.82
N TYR A 214 -18.12 -17.55 7.38
CA TYR A 214 -17.87 -18.72 8.21
C TYR A 214 -17.33 -18.32 9.57
N VAL A 215 -17.69 -19.08 10.61
CA VAL A 215 -17.15 -18.92 11.96
C VAL A 215 -16.52 -20.23 12.37
N GLY A 216 -15.18 -20.21 12.52
CA GLY A 216 -14.42 -21.37 12.98
C GLY A 216 -14.64 -21.60 14.50
N LYS A 217 -14.69 -22.87 14.87
CA LYS A 217 -14.77 -23.33 16.27
C LYS A 217 -13.59 -24.23 16.57
N ASN A 218 -12.99 -24.06 17.74
CA ASN A 218 -11.83 -24.84 18.17
C ASN A 218 -10.65 -24.70 17.17
N GLU A 219 -10.10 -23.48 17.07
CA GLU A 219 -8.87 -23.28 16.31
C GLU A 219 -7.77 -24.19 16.86
N THR A 220 -7.18 -24.99 15.99
CA THR A 220 -6.14 -25.95 16.37
C THR A 220 -5.17 -26.24 15.24
N ARG A 221 -4.01 -26.75 15.59
CA ARG A 221 -3.02 -27.33 14.66
C ARG A 221 -2.79 -28.82 14.91
N ARG A 222 -3.60 -29.41 15.78
CA ARG A 222 -3.57 -30.84 16.08
C ARG A 222 -4.94 -31.42 15.91
N PHE A 223 -5.09 -32.30 14.95
CA PHE A 223 -6.34 -32.95 14.59
C PHE A 223 -6.24 -34.45 14.84
N ALA A 224 -7.32 -35.07 15.27
CA ALA A 224 -7.37 -36.52 15.36
C ALA A 224 -7.30 -37.13 13.95
N ALA A 225 -6.56 -38.21 13.79
CA ALA A 225 -6.54 -38.94 12.52
C ALA A 225 -7.96 -39.40 12.15
N GLY A 226 -8.37 -39.15 10.91
CA GLY A 226 -9.71 -39.42 10.42
C GLY A 226 -10.74 -38.31 10.68
N SER A 227 -10.36 -37.18 11.31
CA SER A 227 -11.20 -36.00 11.40
C SER A 227 -10.94 -35.04 10.24
N ASP A 228 -11.96 -34.28 9.86
CA ASP A 228 -11.80 -33.22 8.85
C ASP A 228 -10.93 -32.08 9.38
N VAL A 229 -10.03 -31.58 8.55
CA VAL A 229 -9.29 -30.34 8.79
C VAL A 229 -9.95 -29.23 7.97
N ARG A 230 -10.49 -28.22 8.63
CA ARG A 230 -11.22 -27.12 7.99
C ARG A 230 -10.40 -25.84 8.02
N LEU A 231 -10.09 -25.31 6.83
CA LEU A 231 -9.47 -24.03 6.63
C LEU A 231 -10.52 -23.00 6.27
N VAL A 232 -10.66 -21.97 7.06
CA VAL A 232 -11.46 -20.78 6.75
C VAL A 232 -10.54 -19.70 6.22
N LEU A 233 -10.94 -19.09 5.12
CA LEU A 233 -10.25 -17.98 4.47
C LEU A 233 -11.21 -16.79 4.35
N HIS A 234 -10.73 -15.59 4.64
CA HIS A 234 -11.43 -14.34 4.45
C HIS A 234 -10.54 -13.35 3.70
N TYR A 235 -10.94 -12.97 2.52
CA TYR A 235 -10.20 -12.08 1.61
C TYR A 235 -10.57 -10.63 1.90
N THR A 236 -9.86 -9.97 2.83
CA THR A 236 -10.21 -8.64 3.32
C THR A 236 -9.64 -7.49 2.49
N ARG A 237 -8.56 -7.75 1.73
CA ARG A 237 -7.95 -6.80 0.80
C ARG A 237 -7.40 -7.53 -0.40
N VAL A 238 -8.27 -7.98 -1.29
CA VAL A 238 -7.88 -8.53 -2.59
C VAL A 238 -8.56 -7.74 -3.70
N ARG A 239 -8.08 -7.86 -4.93
CA ARG A 239 -8.76 -7.31 -6.10
C ARG A 239 -9.67 -8.37 -6.70
N ASP A 240 -10.78 -7.94 -7.29
CA ASP A 240 -11.63 -8.83 -8.07
C ASP A 240 -10.82 -9.43 -9.23
N GLY A 241 -10.77 -10.75 -9.26
CA GLY A 241 -10.00 -11.50 -10.24
C GLY A 241 -8.58 -11.88 -9.82
N ASP A 242 -8.17 -11.60 -8.57
CA ASP A 242 -6.93 -12.17 -8.03
C ASP A 242 -7.02 -13.71 -8.01
N LEU A 243 -5.93 -14.38 -8.39
CA LEU A 243 -5.83 -15.85 -8.40
C LEU A 243 -5.29 -16.32 -7.04
N PHE A 244 -6.03 -17.21 -6.40
CA PHE A 244 -5.62 -17.84 -5.15
C PHE A 244 -5.44 -19.33 -5.34
N ASP A 245 -4.24 -19.81 -4.99
CA ASP A 245 -3.88 -21.23 -5.02
C ASP A 245 -3.70 -21.75 -3.61
N LEU A 246 -4.22 -22.93 -3.33
CA LEU A 246 -4.10 -23.62 -2.05
C LEU A 246 -3.54 -25.02 -2.27
N ASP A 247 -2.43 -25.32 -1.60
CA ASP A 247 -1.75 -26.61 -1.67
C ASP A 247 -1.68 -27.25 -0.28
N TRP A 248 -2.21 -28.46 -0.15
CA TRP A 248 -2.10 -29.30 1.03
C TRP A 248 -0.99 -30.33 0.81
N THR A 249 0.06 -30.25 1.61
CA THR A 249 1.28 -31.04 1.45
C THR A 249 1.43 -32.02 2.60
N GLY A 250 1.71 -33.26 2.26
CA GLY A 250 1.91 -34.35 3.21
C GLY A 250 3.30 -34.41 3.85
N PRO A 251 3.51 -35.38 4.76
CA PRO A 251 4.76 -35.50 5.51
C PRO A 251 6.01 -35.75 4.66
N SER A 252 5.87 -36.33 3.47
CA SER A 252 6.98 -36.57 2.53
C SER A 252 7.16 -35.45 1.51
N GLY A 253 6.35 -34.37 1.60
CA GLY A 253 6.40 -33.25 0.66
C GLY A 253 5.53 -33.45 -0.59
N GLU A 254 4.72 -34.49 -0.64
CA GLU A 254 3.76 -34.74 -1.73
C GLU A 254 2.57 -33.77 -1.64
N SER A 255 2.08 -33.28 -2.78
CA SER A 255 0.81 -32.54 -2.85
C SER A 255 -0.33 -33.55 -2.71
N ILE A 256 -1.19 -33.32 -1.71
CA ILE A 256 -2.36 -34.16 -1.42
C ILE A 256 -3.61 -33.60 -2.09
N ARG A 257 -3.73 -32.28 -2.06
CA ARG A 257 -4.85 -31.55 -2.63
C ARG A 257 -4.39 -30.18 -3.08
N HIS A 258 -4.82 -29.79 -4.26
CA HIS A 258 -4.61 -28.48 -4.83
C HIS A 258 -5.95 -27.86 -5.21
N VAL A 259 -6.14 -26.58 -4.91
CA VAL A 259 -7.34 -25.80 -5.24
C VAL A 259 -6.88 -24.49 -5.86
N GLU A 260 -7.44 -24.15 -7.01
CA GLU A 260 -7.29 -22.83 -7.63
C GLU A 260 -8.64 -22.12 -7.61
N ASP A 261 -8.66 -20.85 -7.26
CA ASP A 261 -9.89 -20.05 -7.23
C ASP A 261 -9.60 -18.60 -7.66
N VAL A 262 -10.63 -17.95 -8.19
CA VAL A 262 -10.63 -16.52 -8.49
C VAL A 262 -11.39 -15.83 -7.38
N VAL A 263 -10.70 -14.97 -6.64
CA VAL A 263 -11.24 -14.37 -5.42
C VAL A 263 -11.57 -12.89 -5.59
N SER A 264 -12.48 -12.42 -4.75
CA SER A 264 -12.92 -11.03 -4.70
C SER A 264 -12.86 -10.48 -3.27
N ASN A 265 -12.78 -9.17 -3.16
CA ASN A 265 -12.70 -8.52 -1.85
C ASN A 265 -13.96 -8.77 -1.01
N GLY A 266 -13.76 -9.21 0.23
CA GLY A 266 -14.82 -9.57 1.17
C GLY A 266 -15.33 -11.00 1.04
N ASP A 267 -14.81 -11.78 0.08
CA ASP A 267 -15.20 -13.20 -0.09
C ASP A 267 -14.67 -14.06 1.06
N TRP A 268 -15.36 -15.17 1.25
CA TRP A 268 -15.02 -16.22 2.20
C TRP A 268 -14.92 -17.55 1.49
N SER A 269 -13.88 -18.32 1.81
CA SER A 269 -13.75 -19.72 1.40
C SER A 269 -13.67 -20.65 2.60
N LEU A 270 -14.27 -21.80 2.47
CA LEU A 270 -14.14 -22.92 3.40
C LEU A 270 -13.56 -24.11 2.65
N GLU A 271 -12.33 -24.45 2.94
CA GLU A 271 -11.68 -25.61 2.39
C GLU A 271 -11.58 -26.73 3.43
N THR A 272 -11.91 -27.94 3.03
CA THR A 272 -11.90 -29.10 3.91
C THR A 272 -10.97 -30.17 3.37
N LEU A 273 -10.00 -30.58 4.17
CA LEU A 273 -9.17 -31.75 3.92
C LEU A 273 -9.80 -32.94 4.67
N ASP A 274 -10.29 -33.92 3.93
CA ASP A 274 -10.73 -35.20 4.49
C ASP A 274 -9.48 -36.02 4.86
N SER A 275 -9.29 -36.25 6.14
CA SER A 275 -8.13 -36.97 6.64
C SER A 275 -8.36 -38.47 6.89
N GLN A 276 -9.51 -39.04 6.50
CA GLN A 276 -9.86 -40.42 6.79
C GLN A 276 -8.85 -41.44 6.23
N THR A 277 -8.19 -41.11 5.12
CA THR A 277 -7.21 -41.96 4.47
C THR A 277 -5.78 -41.53 4.71
N LEU A 278 -5.57 -40.47 5.48
CA LEU A 278 -4.26 -39.89 5.70
C LEU A 278 -3.60 -40.49 6.96
N ALA A 279 -2.30 -40.72 6.87
CA ALA A 279 -1.52 -41.23 8.00
C ALA A 279 -1.28 -40.13 9.05
N PRO A 280 -1.14 -40.49 10.34
CA PRO A 280 -0.64 -39.56 11.33
C PRO A 280 0.70 -38.95 10.91
N GLY A 281 0.89 -37.65 11.10
CA GLY A 281 2.10 -36.98 10.67
C GLY A 281 1.96 -35.45 10.63
N ARG A 282 3.04 -34.76 10.18
CA ARG A 282 3.07 -33.32 10.02
C ARG A 282 2.73 -32.96 8.58
N TYR A 283 1.76 -32.10 8.43
CA TYR A 283 1.24 -31.58 7.16
C TYR A 283 1.44 -30.08 7.09
N VAL A 284 1.38 -29.52 5.89
CA VAL A 284 1.44 -28.08 5.65
C VAL A 284 0.36 -27.70 4.67
N VAL A 285 -0.38 -26.63 4.95
CA VAL A 285 -1.20 -25.97 3.96
C VAL A 285 -0.54 -24.64 3.54
N THR A 286 -0.38 -24.46 2.24
CA THR A 286 0.25 -23.26 1.65
C THR A 286 -0.78 -22.52 0.83
N GLY A 287 -1.02 -21.26 1.15
CA GLY A 287 -1.82 -20.35 0.35
C GLY A 287 -0.93 -19.42 -0.46
N THR A 288 -1.22 -19.31 -1.75
CA THR A 288 -0.49 -18.47 -2.70
C THR A 288 -1.48 -17.53 -3.39
N LEU A 289 -1.17 -16.24 -3.45
CA LEU A 289 -1.98 -15.24 -4.13
C LEU A 289 -1.17 -14.66 -5.30
N ASN A 290 -1.70 -14.76 -6.52
CA ASN A 290 -1.02 -14.31 -7.75
C ASN A 290 0.44 -14.83 -7.87
N GLY A 291 0.68 -16.09 -7.46
CA GLY A 291 2.00 -16.72 -7.48
C GLY A 291 2.92 -16.35 -6.31
N ILE A 292 2.46 -15.54 -5.35
CA ILE A 292 3.23 -15.16 -4.16
C ILE A 292 2.71 -15.92 -2.96
N VAL A 293 3.58 -16.61 -2.23
CA VAL A 293 3.21 -17.31 -1.00
C VAL A 293 2.68 -16.31 0.03
N ALA A 294 1.38 -16.40 0.32
CA ALA A 294 0.73 -15.60 1.33
C ALA A 294 0.96 -16.18 2.72
N PHE A 295 0.75 -17.50 2.88
CA PHE A 295 1.01 -18.18 4.15
C PHE A 295 1.43 -19.63 3.97
N GLN A 296 2.08 -20.16 5.00
CA GLN A 296 2.33 -21.58 5.19
C GLN A 296 1.97 -21.96 6.61
N GLU A 297 0.97 -22.80 6.77
CA GLU A 297 0.47 -23.20 8.09
C GLU A 297 0.70 -24.70 8.31
N PRO A 298 1.62 -25.07 9.21
CA PRO A 298 1.82 -26.47 9.59
C PRO A 298 0.75 -26.94 10.57
N PHE A 299 0.29 -28.19 10.40
CA PHE A 299 -0.57 -28.89 11.34
C PHE A 299 -0.18 -30.35 11.49
N THR A 300 -0.74 -31.03 12.47
CA THR A 300 -0.40 -32.44 12.77
C THR A 300 -1.68 -33.26 12.88
N LEU A 301 -1.72 -34.40 12.19
CA LEU A 301 -2.67 -35.49 12.44
C LEU A 301 -2.08 -36.43 13.49
N VAL A 302 -2.81 -36.75 14.55
CA VAL A 302 -2.40 -37.56 15.70
C VAL A 302 -3.31 -38.75 15.93
#